data_77c9ceccd9ffd0bfb0a00c91dd86f2e5
#
_entry.id   77c9ceccd9ffd0bfb0a00c91dd86f2e5
#
_cell.length_a   1.000
_cell.length_b   1.000
_cell.length_c   1.000
_cell.angle_alpha   90.00
_cell.angle_beta   90.00
_cell.angle_gamma   90.00
#
_symmetry.space_group_name_H-M   'P 1'
#
loop_
_entity.id
_entity.type
_entity.pdbx_description
1 polymer ?
#
loop_
_entity_poly.entity_id
_entity_poly.type
_entity_poly.pdbx_seq_one_letter_code
_entity_poly.pdbx_strand_id
1 'polypeptide(L)'
;MDSITEVLPEKVKISSIVRLSVSIVVVCIMLASCSSVRKSPRSNIPFSSKPYEPQSYGIKDKSPELWNLNNARVDSYVERYSKTKTVETCLRRSKQNGYLKYIHRVFYDRRLPPELAHLPMVESCFDAKAKSRTGALGMWQFNDITAKEFNLDQGVLVDDRYDWKKSTLAAAEYFERLGKRFDYDWALALAAYNGGPNYLAKTMKQQGKDNYWDLKLREEPQNYVPKFLAMLQVAKEKYPSLYYQGAPKFWIVAAN
;
A
#
# COMPACT_ATOMS: atom_id res chain seq x y z
N MET A 1 48.36 49.64 -51.96
CA MET A 1 46.97 49.85 -52.21
C MET A 1 46.29 49.17 -51.07
N ASP A 2 46.27 49.90 -50.14
CA ASP A 2 45.47 50.26 -48.98
C ASP A 2 45.06 49.10 -48.07
N SER A 3 45.86 49.03 -47.04
CA SER A 3 45.64 48.24 -45.84
C SER A 3 44.63 48.94 -44.93
N ILE A 4 43.53 48.26 -44.59
CA ILE A 4 42.58 48.67 -43.54
C ILE A 4 42.99 47.89 -42.29
N THR A 5 43.54 48.60 -41.32
CA THR A 5 43.79 48.13 -39.96
C THR A 5 42.50 48.20 -39.14
N GLU A 6 41.95 47.03 -38.76
CA GLU A 6 40.78 46.89 -37.91
C GLU A 6 41.20 46.98 -36.44
N VAL A 7 40.75 48.03 -35.76
CA VAL A 7 41.00 48.28 -34.32
C VAL A 7 40.06 47.46 -33.50
N LEU A 8 40.55 46.52 -32.70
CA LEU A 8 39.80 45.77 -31.75
C LEU A 8 39.45 46.60 -30.47
N PRO A 9 38.23 46.53 -29.93
CA PRO A 9 37.89 47.27 -28.73
C PRO A 9 38.45 46.60 -27.47
N GLU A 10 38.89 47.45 -26.58
CA GLU A 10 39.54 47.20 -25.30
C GLU A 10 38.66 46.31 -24.33
N LYS A 11 39.26 45.25 -23.80
CA LYS A 11 38.61 44.37 -22.78
C LYS A 11 38.37 45.14 -21.48
N VAL A 12 37.12 45.40 -21.15
CA VAL A 12 36.70 45.94 -19.85
C VAL A 12 37.07 44.92 -18.77
N LYS A 13 37.99 45.25 -17.88
CA LYS A 13 38.30 44.51 -16.65
C LYS A 13 37.17 44.70 -15.64
N ILE A 14 36.28 43.70 -15.53
CA ILE A 14 35.31 43.65 -14.43
C ILE A 14 36.05 43.37 -13.13
N SER A 15 35.98 44.31 -12.17
CA SER A 15 36.71 44.25 -10.92
C SER A 15 36.31 43.04 -10.09
N SER A 16 37.25 42.46 -9.34
CA SER A 16 37.10 41.31 -8.47
C SER A 16 35.97 41.46 -7.43
N ILE A 17 35.59 42.68 -7.11
CA ILE A 17 34.51 43.01 -6.14
C ILE A 17 33.13 42.65 -6.70
N VAL A 18 32.87 42.81 -8.01
CA VAL A 18 31.60 42.47 -8.62
C VAL A 18 31.39 40.93 -8.67
N ARG A 19 32.51 40.17 -8.86
CA ARG A 19 32.42 38.69 -8.83
C ARG A 19 32.11 38.13 -7.44
N LEU A 20 32.59 38.78 -6.38
CA LEU A 20 32.33 38.34 -5.01
C LEU A 20 30.86 38.59 -4.59
N SER A 21 30.28 39.74 -4.99
CA SER A 21 28.90 40.07 -4.70
C SER A 21 27.89 39.16 -5.41
N VAL A 22 28.16 38.77 -6.66
CA VAL A 22 27.29 37.85 -7.41
C VAL A 22 27.32 36.44 -6.80
N SER A 23 28.47 35.95 -6.36
CA SER A 23 28.62 34.65 -5.72
C SER A 23 27.88 34.58 -4.35
N ILE A 24 27.94 35.65 -3.56
CA ILE A 24 27.24 35.72 -2.26
C ILE A 24 25.71 35.74 -2.46
N VAL A 25 25.21 36.49 -3.46
CA VAL A 25 23.77 36.53 -3.76
C VAL A 25 23.24 35.19 -4.25
N VAL A 26 23.99 34.47 -5.09
CA VAL A 26 23.61 33.12 -5.57
C VAL A 26 23.59 32.12 -4.42
N VAL A 27 24.57 32.18 -3.50
CA VAL A 27 24.59 31.29 -2.30
C VAL A 27 23.46 31.64 -1.35
N CYS A 28 23.12 32.93 -1.14
CA CYS A 28 21.98 33.32 -0.31
C CYS A 28 20.63 32.90 -0.92
N ILE A 29 20.46 32.94 -2.24
CA ILE A 29 19.24 32.48 -2.93
C ILE A 29 19.12 30.95 -2.82
N MET A 30 20.23 30.20 -2.91
CA MET A 30 20.23 28.75 -2.73
C MET A 30 19.91 28.33 -1.28
N LEU A 31 20.31 29.13 -0.28
CA LEU A 31 19.99 28.86 1.13
C LEU A 31 18.55 29.27 1.51
N ALA A 32 17.96 30.23 0.83
CA ALA A 32 16.57 30.63 1.05
C ALA A 32 15.55 29.66 0.41
N SER A 33 15.96 28.86 -0.59
CA SER A 33 15.10 27.87 -1.23
C SER A 33 15.01 26.54 -0.47
N CYS A 34 15.77 26.39 0.63
CA CYS A 34 15.83 25.13 1.42
C CYS A 34 14.89 25.11 2.64
N SER A 35 13.96 26.05 2.79
CA SER A 35 13.13 26.16 4.02
C SER A 35 11.62 25.90 3.84
N SER A 36 11.21 25.16 2.80
CA SER A 36 9.85 24.63 2.75
C SER A 36 9.81 23.14 2.45
N VAL A 37 10.70 22.37 3.08
CA VAL A 37 10.38 20.95 3.31
C VAL A 37 9.21 20.94 4.27
N ARG A 38 7.99 20.82 3.74
CA ARG A 38 6.84 20.42 4.55
C ARG A 38 7.22 19.13 5.24
N LYS A 39 7.60 19.21 6.52
CA LYS A 39 7.65 18.04 7.37
C LYS A 39 6.30 17.37 7.26
N SER A 40 6.22 16.27 6.55
CA SER A 40 5.14 15.32 6.68
C SER A 40 4.86 15.16 8.18
N PRO A 41 3.62 15.27 8.64
CA PRO A 41 3.34 14.98 10.03
C PRO A 41 3.83 13.56 10.27
N ARG A 42 4.96 13.45 11.00
CA ARG A 42 5.32 12.18 11.62
C ARG A 42 4.11 11.80 12.45
N SER A 43 3.34 10.84 11.98
CA SER A 43 2.30 10.24 12.78
C SER A 43 3.00 9.49 13.91
N ASN A 44 3.41 10.22 14.95
CA ASN A 44 3.53 9.67 16.27
C ASN A 44 2.09 9.32 16.70
N ILE A 45 1.55 8.23 16.15
CA ILE A 45 0.35 7.61 16.69
C ILE A 45 0.83 7.05 18.01
N PRO A 46 0.44 7.64 19.16
CA PRO A 46 0.82 7.09 20.45
C PRO A 46 0.22 5.68 20.51
N PHE A 47 1.06 4.71 20.81
CA PHE A 47 0.62 3.34 21.07
C PHE A 47 -0.44 3.37 22.17
N SER A 48 -1.71 3.19 21.81
CA SER A 48 -2.78 3.08 22.79
C SER A 48 -2.52 1.87 23.70
N SER A 49 -2.37 2.14 24.98
CA SER A 49 -2.26 1.11 26.02
C SER A 49 -3.61 0.53 26.44
N LYS A 50 -4.72 1.03 25.89
CA LYS A 50 -6.07 0.55 26.23
C LYS A 50 -6.33 -0.82 25.58
N PRO A 51 -6.92 -1.77 26.33
CA PRO A 51 -7.45 -2.99 25.76
C PRO A 51 -8.50 -2.65 24.72
N TYR A 52 -8.54 -3.40 23.62
CA TYR A 52 -9.59 -3.31 22.62
C TYR A 52 -10.88 -3.86 23.23
N GLU A 53 -11.86 -3.00 23.34
CA GLU A 53 -13.24 -3.45 23.39
C GLU A 53 -13.75 -3.52 21.95
N PRO A 54 -14.27 -4.66 21.49
CA PRO A 54 -14.94 -4.75 20.20
C PRO A 54 -16.16 -3.84 20.26
N GLN A 55 -15.96 -2.58 19.84
CA GLN A 55 -17.09 -1.70 19.60
C GLN A 55 -17.83 -2.31 18.41
N SER A 56 -19.05 -2.76 18.66
CA SER A 56 -20.02 -3.01 17.60
C SER A 56 -20.05 -1.73 16.75
N TYR A 57 -19.41 -1.79 15.58
CA TYR A 57 -19.58 -0.73 14.60
C TYR A 57 -21.07 -0.65 14.32
N GLY A 58 -21.73 0.49 14.60
CA GLY A 58 -23.08 0.80 14.14
C GLY A 58 -23.15 0.92 12.60
N ILE A 59 -22.12 0.48 11.93
CA ILE A 59 -21.99 0.24 10.50
C ILE A 59 -22.55 -1.16 10.30
N LYS A 60 -23.53 -1.31 9.43
CA LYS A 60 -23.97 -2.63 8.95
C LYS A 60 -22.73 -3.33 8.43
N ASP A 61 -22.12 -4.18 9.27
CA ASP A 61 -20.95 -4.94 8.91
C ASP A 61 -21.38 -5.98 7.87
N LYS A 62 -21.07 -5.69 6.60
CA LYS A 62 -21.28 -6.64 5.49
C LYS A 62 -20.16 -7.68 5.44
N SER A 63 -19.30 -7.73 6.46
CA SER A 63 -18.16 -8.66 6.51
C SER A 63 -18.55 -10.16 6.52
N PRO A 64 -19.72 -10.62 6.98
CA PRO A 64 -20.11 -12.02 6.79
C PRO A 64 -20.09 -12.46 5.33
N GLU A 65 -20.36 -11.56 4.39
CA GLU A 65 -20.37 -11.90 2.95
C GLU A 65 -18.94 -11.99 2.36
N LEU A 66 -17.96 -11.27 2.92
CA LEU A 66 -16.56 -11.44 2.52
C LEU A 66 -16.10 -12.88 2.75
N TRP A 67 -16.55 -13.46 3.87
CA TRP A 67 -16.13 -14.80 4.31
C TRP A 67 -17.04 -15.91 3.76
N ASN A 68 -17.84 -15.65 2.73
CA ASN A 68 -18.56 -16.70 2.02
C ASN A 68 -17.59 -17.66 1.34
N LEU A 69 -17.05 -18.57 2.15
CA LEU A 69 -16.10 -19.59 1.73
C LEU A 69 -16.75 -20.70 0.88
N ASN A 70 -18.08 -20.78 0.84
CA ASN A 70 -18.84 -21.73 0.02
C ASN A 70 -19.01 -21.23 -1.42
N ASN A 71 -17.92 -20.92 -2.09
CA ASN A 71 -17.92 -20.43 -3.46
C ASN A 71 -16.96 -21.24 -4.33
N ALA A 72 -17.47 -21.83 -5.40
CA ALA A 72 -16.68 -22.73 -6.28
C ALA A 72 -15.37 -22.07 -6.81
N ARG A 73 -15.34 -20.75 -6.97
CA ARG A 73 -14.09 -20.03 -7.32
C ARG A 73 -13.09 -20.05 -6.19
N VAL A 74 -13.53 -19.92 -4.93
CA VAL A 74 -12.67 -20.02 -3.75
C VAL A 74 -12.15 -21.43 -3.61
N ASP A 75 -13.04 -22.43 -3.72
CA ASP A 75 -12.72 -23.86 -3.56
C ASP A 75 -11.61 -24.31 -4.53
N SER A 76 -11.68 -23.87 -5.78
CA SER A 76 -10.67 -24.19 -6.79
C SER A 76 -9.27 -23.67 -6.42
N TYR A 77 -9.20 -22.48 -5.80
CA TYR A 77 -7.94 -21.92 -5.31
C TYR A 77 -7.49 -22.58 -3.99
N VAL A 78 -8.41 -22.96 -3.10
CA VAL A 78 -8.09 -23.72 -1.88
C VAL A 78 -7.44 -25.03 -2.25
N GLU A 79 -8.03 -25.80 -3.19
CA GLU A 79 -7.44 -27.03 -3.68
C GLU A 79 -6.01 -26.81 -4.23
N ARG A 80 -5.83 -25.77 -5.06
CA ARG A 80 -4.55 -25.42 -5.66
C ARG A 80 -3.50 -25.08 -4.60
N TYR A 81 -3.82 -24.16 -3.66
CA TYR A 81 -2.87 -23.71 -2.63
C TYR A 81 -2.60 -24.80 -1.57
N SER A 82 -3.55 -25.69 -1.33
CA SER A 82 -3.38 -26.83 -0.43
C SER A 82 -2.35 -27.84 -0.91
N LYS A 83 -2.13 -27.92 -2.21
CA LYS A 83 -1.14 -28.81 -2.86
C LYS A 83 0.25 -28.20 -2.98
N THR A 84 0.42 -26.93 -2.60
CA THR A 84 1.69 -26.20 -2.73
C THR A 84 2.18 -25.69 -1.38
N LYS A 85 3.46 -25.34 -1.28
CA LYS A 85 4.04 -24.68 -0.12
C LYS A 85 3.95 -23.14 -0.16
N THR A 86 3.19 -22.59 -1.10
CA THR A 86 3.13 -21.14 -1.33
C THR A 86 2.70 -20.39 -0.07
N VAL A 87 1.58 -20.77 0.54
CA VAL A 87 1.06 -20.10 1.76
C VAL A 87 2.04 -20.23 2.91
N GLU A 88 2.60 -21.42 3.15
CA GLU A 88 3.61 -21.64 4.19
C GLU A 88 4.83 -20.75 3.98
N THR A 89 5.36 -20.70 2.77
CA THR A 89 6.54 -19.89 2.43
C THR A 89 6.30 -18.42 2.72
N CYS A 90 5.15 -17.87 2.31
CA CYS A 90 4.79 -16.48 2.56
C CYS A 90 4.69 -16.18 4.06
N LEU A 91 4.00 -17.04 4.81
CA LEU A 91 3.85 -16.87 6.26
C LEU A 91 5.18 -17.00 7.02
N ARG A 92 6.05 -17.92 6.62
CA ARG A 92 7.40 -18.06 7.19
C ARG A 92 8.25 -16.82 6.93
N ARG A 93 8.20 -16.25 5.71
CA ARG A 93 8.89 -14.98 5.41
C ARG A 93 8.38 -13.86 6.29
N SER A 94 7.06 -13.75 6.46
CA SER A 94 6.48 -12.77 7.39
C SER A 94 6.97 -12.96 8.82
N LYS A 95 7.03 -14.21 9.31
CA LYS A 95 7.51 -14.53 10.65
C LYS A 95 8.96 -14.13 10.85
N GLN A 96 9.84 -14.48 9.91
CA GLN A 96 11.28 -14.18 9.97
C GLN A 96 11.57 -12.69 10.07
N ASN A 97 10.73 -11.86 9.41
CA ASN A 97 10.90 -10.40 9.36
C ASN A 97 9.99 -9.64 10.33
N GLY A 98 9.12 -10.32 11.08
CA GLY A 98 8.19 -9.72 12.03
C GLY A 98 7.08 -8.87 11.38
N TYR A 99 6.78 -9.09 10.09
CA TYR A 99 5.86 -8.25 9.33
C TYR A 99 4.44 -8.28 9.87
N LEU A 100 3.82 -9.44 10.02
CA LEU A 100 2.44 -9.55 10.49
C LEU A 100 2.23 -8.92 11.85
N LYS A 101 3.19 -9.04 12.77
CA LYS A 101 3.10 -8.39 14.10
C LYS A 101 2.93 -6.87 13.98
N TYR A 102 3.65 -6.23 13.08
CA TYR A 102 3.54 -4.79 12.85
C TYR A 102 2.27 -4.44 12.09
N ILE A 103 1.94 -5.19 11.02
CA ILE A 103 0.76 -4.94 10.18
C ILE A 103 -0.51 -5.08 11.02
N HIS A 104 -0.65 -6.15 11.80
CA HIS A 104 -1.77 -6.34 12.73
C HIS A 104 -1.93 -5.15 13.68
N ARG A 105 -0.82 -4.63 14.22
CA ARG A 105 -0.91 -3.46 15.09
C ARG A 105 -1.42 -2.23 14.37
N VAL A 106 -0.90 -1.92 13.17
CA VAL A 106 -1.34 -0.76 12.37
C VAL A 106 -2.82 -0.89 11.99
N PHE A 107 -3.24 -2.08 11.55
CA PHE A 107 -4.62 -2.34 11.13
C PHE A 107 -5.59 -2.29 12.30
N TYR A 108 -5.17 -2.82 13.44
CA TYR A 108 -5.91 -2.71 14.69
C TYR A 108 -6.14 -1.27 15.13
N ASP A 109 -5.08 -0.45 15.19
CA ASP A 109 -5.17 0.95 15.60
C ASP A 109 -6.08 1.77 14.65
N ARG A 110 -6.26 1.31 13.41
CA ARG A 110 -7.15 1.90 12.40
C ARG A 110 -8.51 1.19 12.27
N ARG A 111 -8.77 0.21 13.12
CA ARG A 111 -10.03 -0.57 13.15
C ARG A 111 -10.34 -1.27 11.81
N LEU A 112 -9.33 -1.72 11.11
CA LEU A 112 -9.47 -2.52 9.90
C LEU A 112 -9.62 -4.01 10.24
N PRO A 113 -10.32 -4.79 9.40
CA PRO A 113 -10.39 -6.24 9.57
C PRO A 113 -9.00 -6.86 9.64
N PRO A 114 -8.76 -7.74 10.63
CA PRO A 114 -7.45 -8.36 10.84
C PRO A 114 -6.98 -9.19 9.64
N GLU A 115 -7.90 -9.75 8.92
CA GLU A 115 -7.63 -10.57 7.74
C GLU A 115 -6.92 -9.79 6.64
N LEU A 116 -7.24 -8.51 6.47
CA LEU A 116 -6.59 -7.64 5.48
C LEU A 116 -5.08 -7.50 5.73
N ALA A 117 -4.60 -7.76 6.96
CA ALA A 117 -3.18 -7.81 7.27
C ALA A 117 -2.42 -8.88 6.46
N HIS A 118 -3.13 -9.86 5.93
CA HIS A 118 -2.57 -10.95 5.15
C HIS A 118 -2.53 -10.68 3.64
N LEU A 119 -3.02 -9.52 3.18
CA LEU A 119 -3.04 -9.20 1.75
C LEU A 119 -1.66 -9.31 1.07
N PRO A 120 -0.54 -8.97 1.72
CA PRO A 120 0.78 -9.20 1.15
C PRO A 120 1.09 -10.65 0.73
N MET A 121 0.33 -11.65 1.20
CA MET A 121 0.47 -13.02 0.68
C MET A 121 0.15 -13.10 -0.82
N VAL A 122 -0.90 -12.39 -1.25
CA VAL A 122 -1.34 -12.38 -2.66
C VAL A 122 -0.48 -11.41 -3.47
N GLU A 123 -0.12 -10.26 -2.90
CA GLU A 123 0.59 -9.20 -3.61
C GLU A 123 2.05 -9.56 -3.92
N SER A 124 2.77 -10.03 -2.93
CA SER A 124 4.22 -10.21 -3.05
C SER A 124 4.76 -11.43 -2.28
N CYS A 125 3.89 -12.22 -1.67
CA CYS A 125 4.33 -13.22 -0.69
C CYS A 125 5.17 -12.61 0.43
N PHE A 126 4.78 -11.43 0.93
CA PHE A 126 5.52 -10.61 1.92
C PHE A 126 6.95 -10.24 1.48
N ASP A 127 7.20 -10.04 0.20
CA ASP A 127 8.50 -9.58 -0.29
C ASP A 127 8.52 -8.04 -0.35
N ALA A 128 9.25 -7.43 0.58
CA ALA A 128 9.39 -5.97 0.62
C ALA A 128 10.16 -5.40 -0.59
N LYS A 129 10.86 -6.24 -1.36
CA LYS A 129 11.63 -5.83 -2.56
C LYS A 129 10.98 -6.26 -3.86
N ALA A 130 9.75 -6.78 -3.81
CA ALA A 130 9.06 -7.24 -5.00
C ALA A 130 8.86 -6.12 -6.02
N LYS A 131 9.00 -6.50 -7.31
CA LYS A 131 8.72 -5.62 -8.44
C LYS A 131 7.91 -6.40 -9.46
N SER A 132 6.72 -5.88 -9.79
CA SER A 132 5.88 -6.47 -10.83
C SER A 132 6.33 -6.05 -12.23
N ARG A 133 5.84 -6.77 -13.25
CA ARG A 133 6.06 -6.41 -14.65
C ARG A 133 5.39 -5.08 -15.03
N THR A 134 4.35 -4.68 -14.32
CA THR A 134 3.59 -3.44 -14.54
C THR A 134 4.09 -2.26 -13.72
N GLY A 135 5.19 -2.43 -12.95
CA GLY A 135 5.82 -1.36 -12.19
C GLY A 135 5.29 -1.18 -10.77
N ALA A 136 4.42 -2.06 -10.29
CA ALA A 136 4.05 -2.07 -8.87
C ALA A 136 5.23 -2.57 -8.02
N LEU A 137 5.46 -1.94 -6.84
CA LEU A 137 6.63 -2.18 -6.02
C LEU A 137 6.30 -2.49 -4.56
N GLY A 138 7.22 -3.24 -3.94
CA GLY A 138 7.24 -3.51 -2.52
C GLY A 138 6.23 -4.54 -2.05
N MET A 139 6.11 -4.68 -0.74
CA MET A 139 5.28 -5.70 -0.10
C MET A 139 3.79 -5.56 -0.45
N TRP A 140 3.30 -4.34 -0.62
CA TRP A 140 1.90 -3.98 -0.88
C TRP A 140 1.60 -3.73 -2.37
N GLN A 141 2.60 -3.85 -3.25
CA GLN A 141 2.49 -3.66 -4.69
C GLN A 141 1.83 -2.33 -5.11
N PHE A 142 2.26 -1.23 -4.48
CA PHE A 142 1.81 0.10 -4.90
C PHE A 142 2.34 0.46 -6.28
N ASN A 143 1.45 0.89 -7.18
CA ASN A 143 1.84 1.58 -8.41
C ASN A 143 2.20 3.05 -8.14
N ASP A 144 2.80 3.71 -9.10
CA ASP A 144 3.30 5.10 -8.96
C ASP A 144 2.19 6.09 -8.59
N ILE A 145 1.02 5.96 -9.20
CA ILE A 145 -0.10 6.90 -9.01
C ILE A 145 -0.64 6.76 -7.58
N THR A 146 -0.97 5.54 -7.18
CA THR A 146 -1.50 5.26 -5.84
C THR A 146 -0.47 5.59 -4.76
N ALA A 147 0.81 5.30 -4.99
CA ALA A 147 1.87 5.63 -4.05
C ALA A 147 1.95 7.14 -3.78
N LYS A 148 1.87 7.97 -4.81
CA LYS A 148 1.82 9.45 -4.69
C LYS A 148 0.60 9.93 -3.92
N GLU A 149 -0.55 9.32 -4.16
CA GLU A 149 -1.81 9.66 -3.48
C GLU A 149 -1.73 9.44 -1.96
N PHE A 150 -0.91 8.46 -1.54
CA PHE A 150 -0.69 8.12 -0.13
C PHE A 150 0.67 8.58 0.41
N ASN A 151 1.28 9.61 -0.22
CA ASN A 151 2.52 10.27 0.23
C ASN A 151 3.72 9.32 0.39
N LEU A 152 3.82 8.29 -0.46
CA LEU A 152 5.02 7.49 -0.59
C LEU A 152 5.97 8.19 -1.56
N ASP A 153 7.14 8.60 -1.07
CA ASP A 153 8.17 9.25 -1.88
C ASP A 153 8.70 8.29 -2.95
N GLN A 154 8.91 8.82 -4.16
CA GLN A 154 9.41 8.09 -5.32
C GLN A 154 10.61 8.83 -5.91
N GLY A 155 11.60 9.09 -5.06
CA GLY A 155 12.85 9.74 -5.47
C GLY A 155 13.81 8.78 -6.15
N VAL A 156 14.81 9.35 -6.83
CA VAL A 156 15.84 8.57 -7.54
C VAL A 156 16.68 7.70 -6.59
N LEU A 157 16.91 8.17 -5.36
CA LEU A 157 17.72 7.47 -4.37
C LEU A 157 16.90 6.66 -3.36
N VAL A 158 15.64 7.01 -3.16
CA VAL A 158 14.76 6.38 -2.17
C VAL A 158 13.37 6.25 -2.76
N ASP A 159 12.81 5.04 -2.69
CA ASP A 159 11.42 4.76 -3.07
C ASP A 159 10.73 4.11 -1.88
N ASP A 160 9.80 4.85 -1.27
CA ASP A 160 9.10 4.45 -0.04
C ASP A 160 8.17 3.24 -0.23
N ARG A 161 7.88 2.85 -1.47
CA ARG A 161 7.14 1.61 -1.75
C ARG A 161 7.91 0.37 -1.29
N TYR A 162 9.24 0.43 -1.24
CA TYR A 162 10.10 -0.63 -0.68
C TYR A 162 10.24 -0.56 0.84
N ASP A 163 9.94 0.58 1.47
CA ASP A 163 9.84 0.67 2.93
C ASP A 163 8.53 0.01 3.39
N TRP A 164 8.65 -1.21 3.85
CA TRP A 164 7.49 -2.00 4.25
C TRP A 164 6.68 -1.39 5.41
N LYS A 165 7.29 -0.55 6.26
CA LYS A 165 6.56 0.14 7.34
C LYS A 165 5.77 1.32 6.79
N LYS A 166 6.39 2.17 5.97
CA LYS A 166 5.72 3.30 5.32
C LYS A 166 4.60 2.81 4.41
N SER A 167 4.89 1.82 3.57
CA SER A 167 3.88 1.25 2.67
C SER A 167 2.74 0.53 3.42
N THR A 168 2.99 -0.02 4.63
CA THR A 168 1.91 -0.56 5.48
C THR A 168 0.99 0.55 5.99
N LEU A 169 1.53 1.71 6.40
CA LEU A 169 0.71 2.85 6.83
C LEU A 169 -0.14 3.38 5.67
N ALA A 170 0.44 3.48 4.49
CA ALA A 170 -0.26 3.86 3.26
C ALA A 170 -1.36 2.85 2.88
N ALA A 171 -1.08 1.55 2.95
CA ALA A 171 -2.06 0.50 2.67
C ALA A 171 -3.24 0.55 3.65
N ALA A 172 -2.97 0.76 4.93
CA ALA A 172 -4.03 0.89 5.93
C ALA A 172 -4.91 2.12 5.66
N GLU A 173 -4.33 3.28 5.32
CA GLU A 173 -5.09 4.47 4.92
C GLU A 173 -5.90 4.22 3.63
N TYR A 174 -5.32 3.50 2.67
CA TYR A 174 -6.03 3.14 1.45
C TYR A 174 -7.24 2.27 1.74
N PHE A 175 -7.12 1.26 2.63
CA PHE A 175 -8.25 0.45 3.04
C PHE A 175 -9.32 1.23 3.80
N GLU A 176 -8.97 2.22 4.63
CA GLU A 176 -9.96 3.12 5.25
C GLU A 176 -10.77 3.87 4.20
N ARG A 177 -10.11 4.38 3.14
CA ARG A 177 -10.79 5.08 2.04
C ARG A 177 -11.65 4.14 1.20
N LEU A 178 -11.14 2.95 0.90
CA LEU A 178 -11.90 1.94 0.14
C LEU A 178 -13.09 1.43 0.93
N GLY A 179 -12.92 1.13 2.22
CA GLY A 179 -14.03 0.74 3.10
C GLY A 179 -15.14 1.79 3.09
N LYS A 180 -14.82 3.05 3.32
CA LYS A 180 -15.81 4.15 3.26
C LYS A 180 -16.48 4.27 1.89
N ARG A 181 -15.72 4.10 0.81
CA ARG A 181 -16.23 4.25 -0.56
C ARG A 181 -17.22 3.15 -0.95
N PHE A 182 -17.00 1.94 -0.45
CA PHE A 182 -17.80 0.75 -0.78
C PHE A 182 -18.65 0.27 0.39
N ASP A 183 -19.03 1.18 1.30
CA ASP A 183 -19.92 0.90 2.44
C ASP A 183 -19.46 -0.31 3.27
N TYR A 184 -18.13 -0.42 3.45
CA TYR A 184 -17.45 -1.50 4.18
C TYR A 184 -17.73 -2.92 3.65
N ASP A 185 -18.17 -3.03 2.38
CA ASP A 185 -18.08 -4.28 1.63
C ASP A 185 -16.61 -4.55 1.29
N TRP A 186 -16.00 -5.44 2.06
CA TRP A 186 -14.57 -5.73 1.93
C TRP A 186 -14.24 -6.53 0.69
N ALA A 187 -15.19 -7.28 0.10
CA ALA A 187 -14.99 -7.93 -1.18
C ALA A 187 -14.87 -6.89 -2.30
N LEU A 188 -15.75 -5.87 -2.31
CA LEU A 188 -15.63 -4.74 -3.22
C LEU A 188 -14.37 -3.92 -2.96
N ALA A 189 -14.03 -3.67 -1.68
CA ALA A 189 -12.80 -2.94 -1.32
C ALA A 189 -11.53 -3.65 -1.82
N LEU A 190 -11.43 -4.97 -1.67
CA LEU A 190 -10.34 -5.80 -2.17
C LEU A 190 -10.27 -5.78 -3.72
N ALA A 191 -11.43 -5.93 -4.38
CA ALA A 191 -11.49 -5.84 -5.84
C ALA A 191 -11.09 -4.44 -6.36
N ALA A 192 -11.43 -3.38 -5.59
CA ALA A 192 -11.04 -2.01 -5.88
C ALA A 192 -9.55 -1.75 -5.63
N TYR A 193 -8.97 -2.36 -4.61
CA TYR A 193 -7.52 -2.29 -4.35
C TYR A 193 -6.73 -2.79 -5.56
N ASN A 194 -7.11 -3.95 -6.08
CA ASN A 194 -6.45 -4.57 -7.23
C ASN A 194 -6.81 -3.89 -8.56
N GLY A 195 -8.10 -3.70 -8.83
CA GLY A 195 -8.59 -3.26 -10.15
C GLY A 195 -8.69 -1.74 -10.31
N GLY A 196 -8.60 -1.00 -9.23
CA GLY A 196 -8.81 0.44 -9.15
C GLY A 196 -10.26 0.83 -8.80
N PRO A 197 -10.44 1.76 -7.83
CA PRO A 197 -11.76 2.09 -7.30
C PRO A 197 -12.70 2.76 -8.32
N ASN A 198 -12.15 3.51 -9.26
CA ASN A 198 -12.96 4.16 -10.31
C ASN A 198 -13.45 3.15 -11.33
N TYR A 199 -12.61 2.18 -11.70
CA TYR A 199 -13.02 1.10 -12.59
C TYR A 199 -14.14 0.28 -11.95
N LEU A 200 -13.98 -0.13 -10.68
CA LEU A 200 -15.00 -0.92 -10.00
C LEU A 200 -16.33 -0.17 -9.89
N ALA A 201 -16.32 1.06 -9.40
CA ALA A 201 -17.55 1.87 -9.27
C ALA A 201 -18.27 2.08 -10.61
N LYS A 202 -17.51 2.33 -11.71
CA LYS A 202 -18.08 2.41 -13.07
C LYS A 202 -18.72 1.10 -13.48
N THR A 203 -18.05 -0.03 -13.24
CA THR A 203 -18.57 -1.36 -13.60
C THR A 203 -19.82 -1.72 -12.82
N MET A 204 -19.86 -1.45 -11.51
CA MET A 204 -21.05 -1.61 -10.66
C MET A 204 -22.24 -0.83 -11.22
N LYS A 205 -22.04 0.45 -11.53
CA LYS A 205 -23.09 1.30 -12.13
C LYS A 205 -23.56 0.78 -13.49
N GLN A 206 -22.65 0.35 -14.35
CA GLN A 206 -22.99 -0.17 -15.70
C GLN A 206 -23.78 -1.48 -15.64
N GLN A 207 -23.51 -2.32 -14.63
CA GLN A 207 -24.18 -3.62 -14.49
C GLN A 207 -25.40 -3.55 -13.56
N GLY A 208 -25.63 -2.44 -12.85
CA GLY A 208 -26.70 -2.31 -11.87
C GLY A 208 -26.56 -3.30 -10.70
N LYS A 209 -25.33 -3.62 -10.27
CA LYS A 209 -25.01 -4.61 -9.25
C LYS A 209 -24.12 -4.01 -8.18
N ASP A 210 -24.38 -4.35 -6.95
CA ASP A 210 -23.69 -3.87 -5.75
C ASP A 210 -22.96 -4.96 -4.96
N ASN A 211 -23.05 -6.22 -5.38
CA ASN A 211 -22.36 -7.36 -4.77
C ASN A 211 -21.21 -7.82 -5.66
N TYR A 212 -19.99 -7.96 -5.08
CA TYR A 212 -18.81 -8.42 -5.80
C TYR A 212 -19.02 -9.74 -6.55
N TRP A 213 -19.73 -10.70 -5.95
CA TRP A 213 -19.88 -12.05 -6.48
C TRP A 213 -20.74 -12.10 -7.74
N ASP A 214 -21.60 -11.11 -7.93
CA ASP A 214 -22.50 -10.97 -9.07
C ASP A 214 -21.88 -10.15 -10.22
N LEU A 215 -20.79 -9.42 -9.94
CA LEU A 215 -20.12 -8.58 -10.93
C LEU A 215 -19.33 -9.42 -11.95
N LYS A 216 -19.36 -8.98 -13.19
CA LYS A 216 -18.45 -9.42 -14.25
C LYS A 216 -17.31 -8.40 -14.36
N LEU A 217 -16.16 -8.75 -13.82
CA LEU A 217 -14.97 -7.89 -13.81
C LEU A 217 -13.94 -8.39 -14.84
N ARG A 218 -12.88 -7.60 -15.07
CA ARG A 218 -11.68 -8.11 -15.77
C ARG A 218 -11.12 -9.30 -15.00
N GLU A 219 -10.34 -10.14 -15.67
CA GLU A 219 -9.85 -11.42 -15.12
C GLU A 219 -9.13 -11.26 -13.78
N GLU A 220 -8.25 -10.27 -13.66
CA GLU A 220 -7.44 -10.08 -12.46
C GLU A 220 -8.28 -9.73 -11.23
N PRO A 221 -9.06 -8.61 -11.19
CA PRO A 221 -9.91 -8.30 -10.03
C PRO A 221 -11.04 -9.32 -9.84
N GLN A 222 -11.49 -10.05 -10.89
CA GLN A 222 -12.48 -11.13 -10.79
C GLN A 222 -11.97 -12.32 -9.97
N ASN A 223 -10.68 -12.57 -10.02
CA ASN A 223 -10.04 -13.69 -9.34
C ASN A 223 -9.29 -13.30 -8.07
N TYR A 224 -9.15 -12.00 -7.80
CA TYR A 224 -8.34 -11.49 -6.71
C TYR A 224 -8.90 -11.88 -5.33
N VAL A 225 -10.18 -11.58 -5.11
CA VAL A 225 -10.85 -11.92 -3.84
C VAL A 225 -10.89 -13.42 -3.59
N PRO A 226 -11.29 -14.28 -4.55
CA PRO A 226 -11.22 -15.74 -4.37
C PRO A 226 -9.83 -16.25 -4.04
N LYS A 227 -8.77 -15.73 -4.68
CA LYS A 227 -7.38 -16.09 -4.35
C LYS A 227 -7.02 -15.72 -2.92
N PHE A 228 -7.36 -14.50 -2.50
CA PHE A 228 -7.09 -14.02 -1.15
C PHE A 228 -7.79 -14.87 -0.09
N LEU A 229 -9.08 -15.12 -0.25
CA LEU A 229 -9.86 -15.95 0.67
C LEU A 229 -9.33 -17.37 0.78
N ALA A 230 -8.97 -17.97 -0.36
CA ALA A 230 -8.39 -19.31 -0.38
C ALA A 230 -7.03 -19.37 0.35
N MET A 231 -6.18 -18.36 0.16
CA MET A 231 -4.92 -18.30 0.91
C MET A 231 -5.14 -18.13 2.42
N LEU A 232 -6.13 -17.34 2.82
CA LEU A 232 -6.52 -17.20 4.23
C LEU A 232 -7.03 -18.52 4.81
N GLN A 233 -7.90 -19.23 4.10
CA GLN A 233 -8.44 -20.51 4.55
C GLN A 233 -7.32 -21.53 4.73
N VAL A 234 -6.47 -21.73 3.73
CA VAL A 234 -5.32 -22.65 3.82
C VAL A 234 -4.36 -22.23 4.96
N ALA A 235 -4.16 -20.92 5.17
CA ALA A 235 -3.33 -20.40 6.24
C ALA A 235 -3.90 -20.74 7.62
N LYS A 236 -5.21 -20.53 7.84
CA LYS A 236 -5.90 -20.83 9.10
C LYS A 236 -5.90 -22.33 9.41
N GLU A 237 -6.23 -23.16 8.42
CA GLU A 237 -6.39 -24.59 8.60
C GLU A 237 -5.05 -25.32 8.77
N LYS A 238 -4.07 -25.01 7.90
CA LYS A 238 -2.81 -25.77 7.86
C LYS A 238 -1.68 -25.15 8.68
N TYR A 239 -1.71 -23.82 8.88
CA TYR A 239 -0.60 -23.08 9.50
C TYR A 239 -1.07 -22.09 10.57
N PRO A 240 -1.95 -22.48 11.53
CA PRO A 240 -2.56 -21.53 12.48
C PRO A 240 -1.51 -20.76 13.30
N SER A 241 -0.43 -21.42 13.73
CA SER A 241 0.64 -20.74 14.48
C SER A 241 1.41 -19.68 13.68
N LEU A 242 1.41 -19.78 12.34
CA LEU A 242 1.99 -18.78 11.45
C LEU A 242 0.97 -17.72 11.07
N TYR A 243 -0.30 -18.09 10.93
CA TYR A 243 -1.40 -17.18 10.61
C TYR A 243 -1.61 -16.15 11.72
N TYR A 244 -1.73 -16.61 12.97
CA TYR A 244 -2.01 -15.74 14.13
C TYR A 244 -0.77 -15.07 14.73
N GLN A 245 0.39 -15.11 14.08
CA GLN A 245 1.60 -14.51 14.63
C GLN A 245 1.42 -13.00 14.86
N GLY A 246 1.61 -12.57 16.12
CA GLY A 246 1.47 -11.16 16.51
C GLY A 246 0.04 -10.65 16.57
N ALA A 247 -0.96 -11.46 16.27
CA ALA A 247 -2.36 -11.11 16.47
C ALA A 247 -2.67 -10.96 17.97
N PRO A 248 -3.50 -10.00 18.35
CA PRO A 248 -3.98 -9.88 19.72
C PRO A 248 -4.72 -11.16 20.15
N LYS A 249 -4.55 -11.57 21.43
CA LYS A 249 -5.12 -12.84 21.92
C LYS A 249 -6.64 -12.95 21.73
N PHE A 250 -7.37 -11.85 21.84
CA PHE A 250 -8.84 -11.84 21.65
C PHE A 250 -9.25 -12.14 20.21
N TRP A 251 -8.43 -11.87 19.19
CA TRP A 251 -8.74 -12.26 17.80
C TRP A 251 -8.66 -13.79 17.61
N ILE A 252 -7.79 -14.43 18.38
CA ILE A 252 -7.64 -15.90 18.34
C ILE A 252 -8.86 -16.57 18.96
N VAL A 253 -9.44 -15.96 20.00
CA VAL A 253 -10.63 -16.49 20.70
C VAL A 253 -11.91 -16.31 19.90
N ALA A 254 -12.05 -15.22 19.15
CA ALA A 254 -13.24 -14.96 18.33
C ALA A 254 -13.31 -15.82 17.04
N ALA A 255 -12.23 -16.53 16.70
CA ALA A 255 -12.13 -17.34 15.49
C ALA A 255 -12.36 -18.85 15.72
N ASN A 256 -12.62 -19.26 16.97
CA ASN A 256 -13.01 -20.61 17.40
C ASN A 256 -14.46 -20.63 17.84
#